data_2a9c16dacddbb3767d1a42c91317f4aa
#
_entry.id   2a9c16dacddbb3767d1a42c91317f4aa
#
_cell.length_a   1.000
_cell.length_b   1.000
_cell.length_c   1.000
_cell.angle_alpha   90.00
_cell.angle_beta   90.00
_cell.angle_gamma   90.00
#
_symmetry.space_group_name_H-M   'P 1'
#
loop_
_entity.id
_entity.type
_entity.pdbx_description
1 polymer ?
#
loop_
_entity_poly.entity_id
_entity_poly.type
_entity_poly.pdbx_seq_one_letter_code
_entity_poly.pdbx_strand_id
1 'polypeptide(L)'
;RDYGTSIADFYTNIWWPDMIALATAHNVQYTGVIIENYEDETDGETERQDDVQRFQYFGNMILHQGGELGYHGYNHQPLSLSDTDYGDALPYKTWTSFSAMEKAMKELMDFGKEMFPETTMSVYVPPSNVLSEAGRKMVPCIPRSVLLPAIIFPATMLMCRSLKWLKMES
;
A
#
# COMPACT_ATOMS: atom_id res chain seq x y z
N ARG A 1 1.99 4.49 -22.49
CA ARG A 1 2.61 5.69 -23.10
C ARG A 1 4.05 5.76 -22.61
N ASP A 2 4.98 6.03 -23.51
CA ASP A 2 6.36 6.34 -23.15
C ASP A 2 6.46 7.87 -22.98
N TYR A 3 6.80 8.32 -21.79
CA TYR A 3 6.97 9.75 -21.49
C TYR A 3 8.42 10.20 -21.66
N GLY A 4 9.32 9.33 -22.13
CA GLY A 4 10.74 9.64 -22.34
C GLY A 4 11.50 9.97 -21.03
N THR A 5 11.00 9.47 -19.91
CA THR A 5 11.58 9.73 -18.59
C THR A 5 11.61 8.43 -17.76
N SER A 6 12.43 8.38 -16.74
CA SER A 6 12.41 7.26 -15.79
C SER A 6 11.09 7.21 -15.03
N ILE A 7 10.73 6.04 -14.50
CA ILE A 7 9.54 5.90 -13.66
C ILE A 7 9.61 6.82 -12.44
N ALA A 8 10.76 6.89 -11.77
CA ALA A 8 10.94 7.75 -10.62
C ALA A 8 10.75 9.23 -10.96
N ASP A 9 11.33 9.70 -12.08
CA ASP A 9 11.17 11.10 -12.53
C ASP A 9 9.72 11.37 -12.95
N PHE A 10 9.06 10.43 -13.62
CA PHE A 10 7.65 10.57 -13.98
C PHE A 10 6.78 10.80 -12.73
N TYR A 11 6.94 9.94 -11.71
CA TYR A 11 6.16 10.09 -10.48
C TYR A 11 6.52 11.38 -9.72
N THR A 12 7.79 11.71 -9.63
CA THR A 12 8.24 12.88 -8.86
C THR A 12 7.86 14.20 -9.54
N ASN A 13 8.02 14.29 -10.85
CA ASN A 13 7.95 15.57 -11.57
C ASN A 13 6.62 15.79 -12.30
N ILE A 14 5.82 14.73 -12.51
CA ILE A 14 4.59 14.83 -13.28
C ILE A 14 3.39 14.33 -12.44
N TRP A 15 3.40 13.06 -12.07
CA TRP A 15 2.20 12.43 -11.52
C TRP A 15 1.81 12.95 -10.14
N TRP A 16 2.75 13.02 -9.19
CA TRP A 16 2.47 13.56 -7.87
C TRP A 16 2.10 15.03 -7.87
N PRO A 17 2.83 15.94 -8.58
CA PRO A 17 2.42 17.33 -8.71
C PRO A 17 1.00 17.49 -9.27
N ASP A 18 0.65 16.74 -10.31
CA ASP A 18 -0.69 16.79 -10.91
C ASP A 18 -1.77 16.31 -9.93
N MET A 19 -1.52 15.23 -9.20
CA MET A 19 -2.45 14.70 -8.21
C MET A 19 -2.67 15.69 -7.06
N ILE A 20 -1.62 16.32 -6.57
CA ILE A 20 -1.74 17.34 -5.51
C ILE A 20 -2.44 18.61 -6.01
N ALA A 21 -2.14 19.04 -7.23
CA ALA A 21 -2.85 20.17 -7.85
C ALA A 21 -4.36 19.88 -7.99
N LEU A 22 -4.71 18.67 -8.42
CA LEU A 22 -6.09 18.23 -8.53
C LEU A 22 -6.79 18.20 -7.16
N ALA A 23 -6.13 17.63 -6.13
CA ALA A 23 -6.64 17.60 -4.77
C ALA A 23 -6.94 19.01 -4.25
N THR A 24 -6.00 19.94 -4.45
CA THR A 24 -6.14 21.33 -4.03
C THR A 24 -7.26 22.05 -4.78
N ALA A 25 -7.32 21.90 -6.12
CA ALA A 25 -8.30 22.56 -6.95
C ALA A 25 -9.75 22.12 -6.68
N HIS A 26 -9.93 20.86 -6.27
CA HIS A 26 -11.26 20.25 -6.11
C HIS A 26 -11.58 19.89 -4.66
N ASN A 27 -10.75 20.27 -3.70
CA ASN A 27 -10.91 19.92 -2.29
C ASN A 27 -11.10 18.40 -2.07
N VAL A 28 -10.29 17.59 -2.76
CA VAL A 28 -10.28 16.13 -2.67
C VAL A 28 -9.19 15.71 -1.68
N GLN A 29 -9.51 14.77 -0.79
CA GLN A 29 -8.54 14.16 0.11
C GLN A 29 -8.22 12.74 -0.40
N TYR A 30 -6.95 12.37 -0.35
CA TYR A 30 -6.50 11.04 -0.77
C TYR A 30 -6.29 10.13 0.42
N THR A 31 -6.59 8.84 0.22
CA THR A 31 -6.11 7.76 1.07
C THR A 31 -4.91 7.12 0.40
N GLY A 32 -3.72 7.29 0.97
CA GLY A 32 -2.52 6.56 0.58
C GLY A 32 -2.47 5.22 1.30
N VAL A 33 -2.18 4.13 0.58
CA VAL A 33 -2.00 2.83 1.22
C VAL A 33 -0.60 2.31 0.98
N ILE A 34 0.01 1.78 2.04
CA ILE A 34 1.39 1.33 2.04
C ILE A 34 1.48 -0.18 2.01
N ILE A 35 2.51 -0.67 1.34
CA ILE A 35 2.99 -2.04 1.39
C ILE A 35 4.49 -2.01 1.71
N GLU A 36 4.98 -2.94 2.48
CA GLU A 36 6.41 -2.97 2.82
C GLU A 36 7.25 -3.44 1.64
N ASN A 37 6.85 -4.54 1.03
CA ASN A 37 7.46 -5.08 -0.18
C ASN A 37 6.37 -5.44 -1.17
N TYR A 38 6.72 -5.50 -2.47
CA TYR A 38 5.77 -5.89 -3.50
C TYR A 38 5.95 -7.33 -3.98
N GLU A 39 7.14 -7.86 -3.92
CA GLU A 39 7.47 -9.22 -4.33
C GLU A 39 8.29 -9.92 -3.25
N ASP A 40 8.13 -11.25 -3.12
CA ASP A 40 8.89 -12.11 -2.20
C ASP A 40 10.42 -12.09 -2.46
N GLU A 41 10.87 -11.50 -3.54
CA GLU A 41 12.24 -11.58 -4.04
C GLU A 41 13.11 -10.39 -3.63
N THR A 42 12.66 -9.55 -2.73
CA THR A 42 13.47 -8.42 -2.24
C THR A 42 14.43 -8.83 -1.12
N ASP A 43 14.76 -10.10 -1.06
CA ASP A 43 15.75 -10.61 -0.12
C ASP A 43 17.11 -9.90 -0.29
N GLY A 44 17.37 -8.96 0.59
CA GLY A 44 18.68 -8.38 0.80
C GLY A 44 19.09 -7.24 -0.12
N GLU A 45 18.25 -6.70 -0.97
CA GLU A 45 18.54 -5.43 -1.60
C GLU A 45 18.44 -4.30 -0.57
N THR A 46 19.56 -3.67 -0.30
CA THR A 46 19.61 -2.46 0.52
C THR A 46 18.76 -1.40 -0.17
N GLU A 47 17.74 -0.92 0.51
CA GLU A 47 16.95 0.18 0.01
C GLU A 47 17.83 1.39 -0.21
N ARG A 48 17.57 2.06 -1.31
CA ARG A 48 18.25 3.31 -1.60
C ARG A 48 17.65 4.38 -0.70
N GLN A 49 18.50 5.08 0.00
CA GLN A 49 18.07 6.14 0.93
C GLN A 49 17.18 7.20 0.27
N ASP A 50 17.42 7.51 -1.00
CA ASP A 50 16.61 8.44 -1.79
C ASP A 50 15.19 7.89 -2.06
N ASP A 51 15.00 6.58 -2.09
CA ASP A 51 13.68 5.95 -2.25
C ASP A 51 12.85 6.05 -0.96
N VAL A 52 13.49 5.82 0.18
CA VAL A 52 12.86 6.02 1.50
C VAL A 52 12.47 7.48 1.69
N GLN A 53 13.32 8.42 1.32
CA GLN A 53 13.04 9.85 1.41
C GLN A 53 11.85 10.25 0.52
N ARG A 54 11.77 9.75 -0.72
CA ARG A 54 10.62 9.99 -1.59
C ARG A 54 9.34 9.41 -1.02
N PHE A 55 9.39 8.19 -0.50
CA PHE A 55 8.25 7.54 0.15
C PHE A 55 7.71 8.39 1.30
N GLN A 56 8.58 8.83 2.22
CA GLN A 56 8.19 9.70 3.32
C GLN A 56 7.69 11.06 2.84
N TYR A 57 8.34 11.66 1.83
CA TYR A 57 7.96 12.95 1.28
C TYR A 57 6.52 12.92 0.73
N PHE A 58 6.19 11.96 -0.12
CA PHE A 58 4.86 11.88 -0.71
C PHE A 58 3.79 11.43 0.28
N GLY A 59 4.11 10.55 1.23
CA GLY A 59 3.19 10.23 2.32
C GLY A 59 2.84 11.43 3.17
N ASN A 60 3.84 12.25 3.52
CA ASN A 60 3.61 13.49 4.25
C ASN A 60 2.83 14.53 3.42
N MET A 61 3.02 14.58 2.10
CA MET A 61 2.20 15.45 1.24
C MET A 61 0.71 15.07 1.31
N ILE A 62 0.37 13.78 1.28
CA ILE A 62 -1.01 13.31 1.44
C ILE A 62 -1.56 13.78 2.79
N LEU A 63 -0.82 13.57 3.86
CA LEU A 63 -1.23 13.97 5.21
C LEU A 63 -1.42 15.48 5.34
N HIS A 64 -0.52 16.28 4.82
CA HIS A 64 -0.61 17.74 4.84
C HIS A 64 -1.80 18.29 4.02
N GLN A 65 -2.25 17.55 3.01
CA GLN A 65 -3.47 17.86 2.26
C GLN A 65 -4.77 17.45 2.98
N GLY A 66 -4.66 16.96 4.22
CA GLY A 66 -5.80 16.46 4.99
C GLY A 66 -6.24 15.05 4.62
N GLY A 67 -5.45 14.34 3.83
CA GLY A 67 -5.65 12.93 3.51
C GLY A 67 -5.20 12.01 4.64
N GLU A 68 -5.22 10.72 4.38
CA GLU A 68 -4.86 9.69 5.35
C GLU A 68 -3.94 8.62 4.74
N LEU A 69 -3.28 7.86 5.60
CA LEU A 69 -2.51 6.68 5.21
C LEU A 69 -3.13 5.42 5.83
N GLY A 70 -2.99 4.32 5.11
CA GLY A 70 -3.47 3.00 5.51
C GLY A 70 -2.56 1.88 5.02
N TYR A 71 -3.02 0.64 5.14
CA TYR A 71 -2.27 -0.57 4.80
C TYR A 71 -2.88 -1.31 3.61
N HIS A 72 -2.03 -1.94 2.79
CA HIS A 72 -2.45 -2.73 1.63
C HIS A 72 -1.81 -4.13 1.60
N GLY A 73 -1.65 -4.72 2.75
CA GLY A 73 -1.04 -6.02 2.90
C GLY A 73 0.49 -6.00 2.87
N TYR A 74 1.09 -6.99 3.51
CA TYR A 74 2.52 -7.26 3.43
C TYR A 74 2.80 -7.95 2.09
N ASN A 75 3.82 -7.52 1.35
CA ASN A 75 4.15 -8.01 0.00
C ASN A 75 2.98 -7.99 -1.00
N HIS A 76 2.00 -7.10 -0.82
CA HIS A 76 0.77 -7.12 -1.62
C HIS A 76 0.03 -8.47 -1.58
N GLN A 77 0.26 -9.27 -0.56
CA GLN A 77 -0.33 -10.60 -0.41
C GLN A 77 -1.66 -10.51 0.33
N PRO A 78 -2.75 -11.04 -0.22
CA PRO A 78 -4.04 -11.09 0.48
C PRO A 78 -3.96 -11.89 1.78
N LEU A 79 -4.77 -11.52 2.76
CA LEU A 79 -4.85 -12.20 4.05
C LEU A 79 -5.68 -13.47 3.91
N SER A 80 -5.10 -14.54 3.35
CA SER A 80 -5.75 -15.82 3.19
C SER A 80 -4.83 -17.02 3.51
N LEU A 81 -5.44 -18.08 4.06
CA LEU A 81 -4.83 -19.37 4.34
C LEU A 81 -5.15 -20.41 3.26
N SER A 82 -5.98 -20.07 2.27
CA SER A 82 -6.43 -20.97 1.21
C SER A 82 -6.37 -20.31 -0.15
N ASP A 83 -5.86 -21.03 -1.13
CA ASP A 83 -5.84 -20.62 -2.53
C ASP A 83 -7.26 -20.54 -3.15
N THR A 84 -8.20 -21.27 -2.59
CA THR A 84 -9.61 -21.20 -3.02
C THR A 84 -10.25 -19.82 -2.81
N ASP A 85 -9.65 -18.98 -1.97
CA ASP A 85 -10.12 -17.61 -1.75
C ASP A 85 -9.77 -16.68 -2.93
N TYR A 86 -8.82 -17.06 -3.79
CA TYR A 86 -8.29 -16.20 -4.84
C TYR A 86 -8.98 -16.38 -6.20
N GLY A 87 -9.65 -17.51 -6.41
CA GLY A 87 -10.08 -17.92 -7.75
C GLY A 87 -8.88 -18.23 -8.66
N ASP A 88 -9.16 -18.74 -9.85
CA ASP A 88 -8.15 -19.26 -10.78
C ASP A 88 -7.26 -18.16 -11.43
N ALA A 89 -7.61 -16.90 -11.24
CA ALA A 89 -6.98 -15.79 -11.95
C ALA A 89 -5.84 -15.09 -11.18
N LEU A 90 -5.66 -15.37 -9.89
CA LEU A 90 -4.72 -14.65 -9.04
C LEU A 90 -3.59 -15.55 -8.54
N PRO A 91 -2.33 -15.29 -8.90
CA PRO A 91 -1.19 -16.15 -8.59
C PRO A 91 -0.60 -15.88 -7.19
N TYR A 92 -1.43 -15.57 -6.21
CA TYR A 92 -0.92 -15.32 -4.86
C TYR A 92 -0.59 -16.61 -4.12
N LYS A 93 0.50 -16.55 -3.35
CA LYS A 93 0.81 -17.57 -2.34
C LYS A 93 -0.15 -17.42 -1.16
N THR A 94 -0.46 -18.52 -0.49
CA THR A 94 -1.21 -18.50 0.76
C THR A 94 -0.27 -18.37 1.96
N TRP A 95 -0.76 -17.80 3.03
CA TRP A 95 -0.04 -17.82 4.31
C TRP A 95 -0.04 -19.21 4.90
N THR A 96 1.07 -19.62 5.48
CA THR A 96 1.23 -20.97 6.08
C THR A 96 0.43 -21.15 7.37
N SER A 97 0.13 -20.05 8.05
CA SER A 97 -0.66 -20.05 9.29
C SER A 97 -1.20 -18.65 9.60
N PHE A 98 -2.18 -18.60 10.49
CA PHE A 98 -2.69 -17.33 11.02
C PHE A 98 -1.57 -16.53 11.72
N SER A 99 -0.69 -17.20 12.47
CA SER A 99 0.44 -16.56 13.15
C SER A 99 1.47 -15.97 12.19
N ALA A 100 1.72 -16.63 11.05
CA ALA A 100 2.61 -16.07 10.02
C ALA A 100 2.01 -14.78 9.42
N MET A 101 0.71 -14.81 9.14
CA MET A 101 -0.05 -13.66 8.65
C MET A 101 -0.05 -12.50 9.67
N GLU A 102 -0.26 -12.80 10.96
CA GLU A 102 -0.22 -11.83 12.05
C GLU A 102 1.16 -11.19 12.18
N LYS A 103 2.23 -11.99 12.12
CA LYS A 103 3.61 -11.49 12.17
C LYS A 103 3.89 -10.52 11.02
N ALA A 104 3.53 -10.88 9.79
CA ALA A 104 3.74 -10.04 8.63
C ALA A 104 2.95 -8.72 8.71
N MET A 105 1.69 -8.77 9.17
CA MET A 105 0.91 -7.56 9.39
C MET A 105 1.50 -6.67 10.48
N LYS A 106 2.04 -7.29 11.54
CA LYS A 106 2.75 -6.52 12.59
C LYS A 106 4.00 -5.83 12.03
N GLU A 107 4.80 -6.50 11.22
CA GLU A 107 5.97 -5.91 10.56
C GLU A 107 5.57 -4.71 9.68
N LEU A 108 4.51 -4.83 8.89
CA LEU A 108 3.98 -3.74 8.09
C LEU A 108 3.50 -2.56 8.96
N MET A 109 2.85 -2.84 10.09
CA MET A 109 2.39 -1.81 11.02
C MET A 109 3.56 -1.11 11.71
N ASP A 110 4.58 -1.85 12.12
CA ASP A 110 5.80 -1.32 12.75
C ASP A 110 6.54 -0.43 11.73
N PHE A 111 6.64 -0.86 10.46
CA PHE A 111 7.18 -0.05 9.37
C PHE A 111 6.38 1.25 9.16
N GLY A 112 5.07 1.16 9.08
CA GLY A 112 4.23 2.35 8.93
C GLY A 112 4.41 3.35 10.06
N LYS A 113 4.56 2.86 11.30
CA LYS A 113 4.82 3.70 12.47
C LYS A 113 6.23 4.32 12.46
N GLU A 114 7.22 3.59 11.98
CA GLU A 114 8.58 4.10 11.83
C GLU A 114 8.63 5.24 10.80
N MET A 115 7.97 5.05 9.65
CA MET A 115 7.98 6.02 8.57
C MET A 115 7.12 7.27 8.86
N PHE A 116 6.01 7.10 9.57
CA PHE A 116 5.04 8.17 9.87
C PHE A 116 4.62 8.15 11.34
N PRO A 117 5.54 8.48 12.26
CA PRO A 117 5.33 8.29 13.71
C PRO A 117 4.18 9.10 14.30
N GLU A 118 3.84 10.23 13.70
CA GLU A 118 2.76 11.12 14.17
C GLU A 118 1.39 10.72 13.61
N THR A 119 1.32 9.64 12.79
CA THR A 119 0.09 9.25 12.09
C THR A 119 -0.45 7.94 12.63
N THR A 120 -1.74 7.90 12.87
CA THR A 120 -2.46 6.64 13.14
C THR A 120 -3.10 6.15 11.85
N MET A 121 -2.58 5.06 11.31
CA MET A 121 -3.16 4.41 10.13
C MET A 121 -4.30 3.51 10.55
N SER A 122 -5.50 3.79 10.08
CA SER A 122 -6.73 3.10 10.46
C SER A 122 -7.47 2.45 9.28
N VAL A 123 -6.93 2.57 8.08
CA VAL A 123 -7.53 2.02 6.86
C VAL A 123 -6.78 0.76 6.44
N TYR A 124 -7.51 -0.26 6.05
CA TYR A 124 -6.97 -1.44 5.38
C TYR A 124 -7.71 -1.66 4.05
N VAL A 125 -6.96 -1.69 2.97
CA VAL A 125 -7.45 -2.03 1.64
C VAL A 125 -6.90 -3.41 1.28
N PRO A 126 -7.74 -4.44 1.09
CA PRO A 126 -7.24 -5.77 0.76
C PRO A 126 -6.58 -5.81 -0.62
N PRO A 127 -5.38 -6.42 -0.75
CA PRO A 127 -4.79 -6.69 -2.06
C PRO A 127 -5.77 -7.41 -2.99
N SER A 128 -5.89 -6.93 -4.22
CA SER A 128 -6.81 -7.43 -5.25
C SER A 128 -8.26 -7.65 -4.78
N ASN A 129 -8.71 -6.91 -3.78
CA ASN A 129 -10.03 -7.04 -3.15
C ASN A 129 -10.31 -8.41 -2.50
N VAL A 130 -9.30 -9.22 -2.28
CA VAL A 130 -9.45 -10.53 -1.66
C VAL A 130 -9.35 -10.41 -0.14
N LEU A 131 -10.41 -10.77 0.56
CA LEU A 131 -10.46 -10.83 2.01
C LEU A 131 -11.14 -12.11 2.47
N SER A 132 -10.34 -13.05 2.90
CA SER A 132 -10.80 -14.33 3.45
C SER A 132 -11.45 -14.17 4.83
N GLU A 133 -12.10 -15.24 5.30
CA GLU A 133 -12.60 -15.29 6.68
C GLU A 133 -11.47 -15.16 7.72
N ALA A 134 -10.28 -15.73 7.44
CA ALA A 134 -9.10 -15.55 8.27
C ALA A 134 -8.63 -14.08 8.26
N GLY A 135 -8.61 -13.46 7.09
CA GLY A 135 -8.27 -12.04 6.94
C GLY A 135 -9.24 -11.13 7.68
N ARG A 136 -10.54 -11.42 7.64
CA ARG A 136 -11.55 -10.66 8.41
C ARG A 136 -11.30 -10.67 9.91
N LYS A 137 -10.78 -11.78 10.44
CA LYS A 137 -10.39 -11.88 11.86
C LYS A 137 -9.12 -11.15 12.18
N MET A 138 -8.24 -10.94 11.20
CA MET A 138 -6.97 -10.22 11.33
C MET A 138 -7.16 -8.70 11.33
N VAL A 139 -8.04 -8.17 10.49
CA VAL A 139 -8.24 -6.72 10.31
C VAL A 139 -8.52 -5.97 11.62
N PRO A 140 -9.32 -6.48 12.59
CA PRO A 140 -9.52 -5.82 13.87
C PRO A 140 -8.26 -5.68 14.73
N CYS A 141 -7.18 -6.39 14.43
CA CYS A 141 -5.88 -6.20 15.09
C CYS A 141 -5.19 -4.91 14.66
N ILE A 142 -5.65 -4.29 13.57
CA ILE A 142 -5.21 -2.96 13.13
C ILE A 142 -6.00 -1.92 13.94
N PRO A 143 -5.34 -1.04 14.71
CA PRO A 143 -6.04 -0.10 15.58
C PRO A 143 -7.06 0.75 14.82
N ARG A 144 -8.32 0.69 15.22
CA ARG A 144 -9.44 1.46 14.63
C ARG A 144 -9.65 1.24 13.13
N SER A 145 -9.30 0.05 12.62
CA SER A 145 -9.36 -0.20 11.18
C SER A 145 -10.78 -0.07 10.61
N VAL A 146 -10.87 0.71 9.54
CA VAL A 146 -12.00 0.70 8.62
C VAL A 146 -11.58 -0.16 7.42
N LEU A 147 -12.32 -1.23 7.18
CA LEU A 147 -12.13 -2.04 5.99
C LEU A 147 -12.76 -1.30 4.81
N LEU A 148 -11.93 -0.81 3.91
CA LEU A 148 -12.41 -0.27 2.64
C LEU A 148 -12.26 -1.37 1.57
N PRO A 149 -13.34 -1.72 0.87
CA PRO A 149 -13.19 -2.43 -0.38
C PRO A 149 -12.37 -1.52 -1.32
N ALA A 150 -11.40 -2.08 -2.02
CA ALA A 150 -10.71 -1.36 -3.10
C ALA A 150 -11.65 -1.16 -4.30
N ILE A 151 -12.88 -0.75 -4.01
CA ILE A 151 -13.74 -0.19 -5.03
C ILE A 151 -13.03 1.09 -5.44
N ILE A 152 -12.60 1.09 -6.66
CA ILE A 152 -12.05 2.16 -7.44
C ILE A 152 -12.65 3.52 -7.03
N PHE A 153 -12.25 4.01 -5.88
CA PHE A 153 -12.31 5.44 -5.66
C PHE A 153 -11.10 6.00 -6.39
N PRO A 154 -11.27 6.95 -7.29
CA PRO A 154 -10.17 7.59 -8.01
C PRO A 154 -9.13 8.25 -7.08
N ALA A 155 -9.31 8.15 -5.79
CA ALA A 155 -8.50 8.78 -4.76
C ALA A 155 -7.62 7.82 -3.93
N THR A 156 -7.65 6.52 -4.16
CA THR A 156 -6.77 5.59 -3.43
C THR A 156 -5.42 5.47 -4.12
N MET A 157 -4.36 5.81 -3.42
CA MET A 157 -3.00 5.82 -3.92
C MET A 157 -2.19 4.73 -3.21
N LEU A 158 -1.53 3.89 -3.99
CA LEU A 158 -0.64 2.85 -3.49
C LEU A 158 0.77 3.40 -3.31
N MET A 159 1.33 3.25 -2.12
CA MET A 159 2.72 3.57 -1.81
C MET A 159 3.47 2.30 -1.44
N CYS A 160 4.56 2.03 -2.14
CA CYS A 160 5.41 0.87 -1.88
C CYS A 160 6.82 1.30 -1.48
N ARG A 161 7.41 0.61 -0.51
CA ARG A 161 8.78 0.82 -0.04
C ARG A 161 9.82 0.49 -1.10
N SER A 162 9.61 -0.57 -1.87
CA SER A 162 10.49 -0.91 -2.99
C SER A 162 9.96 -0.33 -4.30
N LEU A 163 10.81 0.33 -5.08
CA LEU A 163 10.46 0.96 -6.35
C LEU A 163 10.25 -0.01 -7.52
N LYS A 164 9.90 -1.24 -7.27
CA LYS A 164 9.32 -2.08 -8.33
C LYS A 164 7.84 -1.71 -8.48
N TRP A 165 7.60 -0.68 -9.22
CA TRP A 165 6.26 -0.17 -9.50
C TRP A 165 5.42 -1.21 -10.22
N LEU A 166 4.24 -1.45 -9.67
CA LEU A 166 3.19 -2.22 -10.31
C LEU A 166 2.97 -1.80 -11.76
N LYS A 167 3.20 -2.72 -12.69
CA LYS A 167 2.41 -2.71 -13.91
C LYS A 167 0.97 -3.01 -13.48
N MET A 168 0.14 -1.98 -13.41
CA MET A 168 -1.30 -2.18 -13.42
C MET A 168 -1.63 -2.76 -14.79
N GLU A 169 -1.82 -4.06 -14.85
CA GLU A 169 -2.43 -4.70 -16.00
C GLU A 169 -3.88 -4.25 -16.06
N SER A 170 -4.20 -3.65 -17.18
CA SER A 170 -5.55 -3.18 -17.56
C SER A 170 -6.50 -4.33 -17.82
#